data_ba51fdd396578445e39954dcfc399b5a
#
_entry.id   ba51fdd396578445e39954dcfc399b5a
#
_cell.length_a   1.000
_cell.length_b   1.000
_cell.length_c   1.000
_cell.angle_alpha   90.00
_cell.angle_beta   90.00
_cell.angle_gamma   90.00
#
_symmetry.space_group_name_H-M   'P 1'
#
loop_
_entity.id
_entity.type
_entity.pdbx_description
1 polymer ?
#
loop_
_entity_poly.entity_id
_entity_poly.type
_entity_poly.pdbx_seq_one_letter_code
_entity_poly.pdbx_strand_id
1 'polypeptide(L)'
;DVPLLMSNLTGCDRSRWREQDSSDARTLLDLLIQAITQVTPGAKLGATAPYARAEFVMLEVGQTQPRSLANAFLDPANLNLSGVHPMEESIAKVAEYLTSLENMYGDTGEKRFMSSVYSWTRDKEQVVPLKDAVESALDALFDAKGE
;
A
#
# COMPACT_ATOMS: atom_id res chain seq x y z
N ASP A 1 0.05 -8.63 -9.45
CA ASP A 1 -0.37 -10.03 -9.44
C ASP A 1 0.83 -10.93 -9.24
N VAL A 2 0.98 -11.48 -8.02
CA VAL A 2 2.15 -12.30 -7.63
C VAL A 2 2.20 -13.63 -8.37
N PRO A 3 1.11 -14.38 -8.57
CA PRO A 3 1.13 -15.56 -9.43
C PRO A 3 1.70 -15.31 -10.82
N LEU A 4 1.39 -14.16 -11.43
CA LEU A 4 1.94 -13.77 -12.73
C LEU A 4 3.44 -13.45 -12.64
N LEU A 5 3.85 -12.71 -11.62
CA LEU A 5 5.26 -12.39 -11.39
C LEU A 5 6.08 -13.69 -11.23
N MET A 6 5.62 -14.60 -10.38
CA MET A 6 6.27 -15.87 -10.13
C MET A 6 6.34 -16.73 -11.40
N SER A 7 5.25 -16.80 -12.18
CA SER A 7 5.24 -17.51 -13.46
C SER A 7 6.27 -16.95 -14.44
N ASN A 8 6.43 -15.63 -14.51
CA ASN A 8 7.41 -15.00 -15.38
C ASN A 8 8.86 -15.22 -14.92
N LEU A 9 9.10 -15.27 -13.62
CA LEU A 9 10.46 -15.46 -13.08
C LEU A 9 10.91 -16.94 -13.13
N THR A 10 10.02 -17.88 -12.88
CA THR A 10 10.38 -19.31 -12.69
C THR A 10 9.92 -20.21 -13.85
N GLY A 11 9.04 -19.71 -14.74
CA GLY A 11 8.41 -20.50 -15.77
C GLY A 11 7.33 -21.48 -15.25
N CYS A 12 6.96 -21.40 -13.97
CA CYS A 12 5.96 -22.27 -13.40
C CYS A 12 4.52 -21.91 -13.85
N ASP A 13 3.59 -22.84 -13.69
CA ASP A 13 2.17 -22.55 -13.80
C ASP A 13 1.73 -21.62 -12.67
N ARG A 14 0.86 -20.65 -12.97
CA ARG A 14 0.37 -19.67 -11.99
C ARG A 14 -0.32 -20.29 -10.78
N SER A 15 -0.97 -21.44 -10.95
CA SER A 15 -1.64 -22.15 -9.86
C SER A 15 -0.66 -22.76 -8.86
N ARG A 16 0.59 -22.97 -9.26
CA ARG A 16 1.66 -23.62 -8.49
C ARG A 16 2.73 -22.64 -7.99
N TRP A 17 2.48 -21.35 -8.04
CA TRP A 17 3.48 -20.35 -7.69
C TRP A 17 4.01 -20.46 -6.25
N ARG A 18 3.16 -20.94 -5.31
CA ARG A 18 3.55 -21.14 -3.90
C ARG A 18 4.50 -22.32 -3.67
N GLU A 19 4.64 -23.19 -4.65
CA GLU A 19 5.57 -24.33 -4.60
C GLU A 19 7.01 -23.95 -5.01
N GLN A 20 7.18 -22.75 -5.54
CA GLN A 20 8.45 -22.25 -6.07
C GLN A 20 9.22 -21.46 -5.01
N ASP A 21 10.54 -21.36 -5.19
CA ASP A 21 11.36 -20.43 -4.43
C ASP A 21 10.94 -18.98 -4.76
N SER A 22 10.52 -18.26 -3.73
CA SER A 22 10.02 -16.87 -3.85
C SER A 22 11.08 -15.81 -3.53
N SER A 23 12.33 -16.19 -3.27
CA SER A 23 13.38 -15.26 -2.81
C SER A 23 13.62 -14.11 -3.78
N ASP A 24 13.70 -14.41 -5.08
CA ASP A 24 13.89 -13.39 -6.11
C ASP A 24 12.67 -12.47 -6.27
N ALA A 25 11.46 -13.04 -6.22
CA ALA A 25 10.23 -12.27 -6.29
C ALA A 25 10.06 -11.36 -5.07
N ARG A 26 10.40 -11.86 -3.88
CA ARG A 26 10.40 -11.08 -2.64
C ARG A 26 11.36 -9.91 -2.73
N THR A 27 12.60 -10.16 -3.17
CA THR A 27 13.62 -9.13 -3.37
C THR A 27 13.17 -8.08 -4.38
N LEU A 28 12.61 -8.51 -5.51
CA LEU A 28 12.12 -7.60 -6.55
C LEU A 28 11.00 -6.71 -6.04
N LEU A 29 10.04 -7.26 -5.30
CA LEU A 29 8.93 -6.48 -4.72
C LEU A 29 9.41 -5.51 -3.65
N ASP A 30 10.35 -5.91 -2.79
CA ASP A 30 10.95 -5.01 -1.80
C ASP A 30 11.62 -3.83 -2.48
N LEU A 31 12.48 -4.08 -3.47
CA LEU A 31 13.15 -3.02 -4.25
C LEU A 31 12.15 -2.12 -5.00
N LEU A 32 11.08 -2.70 -5.54
CA LEU A 32 10.03 -1.94 -6.22
C LEU A 32 9.31 -0.98 -5.25
N ILE A 33 8.93 -1.48 -4.07
CA ILE A 33 8.27 -0.65 -3.05
C ILE A 33 9.22 0.45 -2.58
N GLN A 34 10.48 0.14 -2.33
CA GLN A 34 11.50 1.14 -1.97
C GLN A 34 11.65 2.20 -3.08
N ALA A 35 11.71 1.80 -4.35
CA ALA A 35 11.78 2.73 -5.46
C ALA A 35 10.55 3.65 -5.51
N ILE A 36 9.33 3.09 -5.45
CA ILE A 36 8.08 3.86 -5.50
C ILE A 36 7.99 4.88 -4.35
N THR A 37 8.44 4.51 -3.16
CA THR A 37 8.36 5.37 -1.97
C THR A 37 9.44 6.45 -1.91
N GLN A 38 10.51 6.32 -2.67
CA GLN A 38 11.67 7.22 -2.63
C GLN A 38 11.90 8.01 -3.93
N VAL A 39 11.33 7.57 -5.06
CA VAL A 39 11.49 8.25 -6.34
C VAL A 39 10.72 9.56 -6.34
N THR A 40 11.44 10.63 -6.52
CA THR A 40 10.85 11.97 -6.71
C THR A 40 10.20 12.05 -8.09
N PRO A 41 8.93 12.45 -8.20
CA PRO A 41 8.30 12.68 -9.51
C PRO A 41 9.07 13.73 -10.30
N GLY A 42 9.65 13.32 -11.43
CA GLY A 42 10.59 14.13 -12.22
C GLY A 42 9.95 15.15 -13.16
N ALA A 43 8.86 15.80 -12.80
CA ALA A 43 8.26 16.86 -13.59
C ALA A 43 9.02 18.19 -13.38
N LYS A 44 9.88 18.57 -14.30
CA LYS A 44 10.72 19.79 -14.27
C LYS A 44 11.78 19.75 -13.16
N LEU A 45 12.85 19.00 -13.42
CA LEU A 45 14.09 19.04 -12.66
C LEU A 45 14.54 20.49 -12.42
N GLY A 46 14.52 20.91 -11.18
CA GLY A 46 15.18 22.13 -10.71
C GLY A 46 14.28 23.32 -10.35
N ALA A 47 13.01 23.38 -10.75
CA ALA A 47 12.18 24.55 -10.46
C ALA A 47 11.13 24.31 -9.34
N THR A 48 10.59 23.12 -9.20
CA THR A 48 9.49 22.82 -8.27
C THR A 48 9.45 21.35 -7.82
N ALA A 49 10.48 20.55 -8.12
CA ALA A 49 10.50 19.17 -7.65
C ALA A 49 11.15 19.13 -6.26
N PRO A 50 10.39 19.19 -5.19
CA PRO A 50 10.94 18.88 -3.88
C PRO A 50 11.42 17.43 -3.92
N TYR A 51 12.56 17.16 -3.31
CA TYR A 51 13.00 15.80 -3.03
C TYR A 51 12.09 15.22 -1.92
N ALA A 52 10.81 15.05 -2.26
CA ALA A 52 9.80 14.56 -1.33
C ALA A 52 9.74 13.03 -1.40
N ARG A 53 9.89 12.40 -0.26
CA ARG A 53 9.59 10.98 -0.08
C ARG A 53 8.10 10.80 0.18
N ALA A 54 7.59 9.57 0.04
CA ALA A 54 6.24 9.28 0.45
C ALA A 54 6.08 9.51 1.96
N GLU A 55 5.07 10.26 2.35
CA GLU A 55 4.74 10.56 3.76
C GLU A 55 3.63 9.67 4.30
N PHE A 56 2.93 8.97 3.42
CA PHE A 56 1.93 7.96 3.73
C PHE A 56 2.06 6.80 2.75
N VAL A 57 2.18 5.59 3.28
CA VAL A 57 2.25 4.34 2.51
C VAL A 57 1.30 3.34 3.14
N MET A 58 0.43 2.75 2.33
CA MET A 58 -0.42 1.63 2.72
C MET A 58 -0.22 0.50 1.73
N LEU A 59 0.15 -0.66 2.22
CA LEU A 59 0.27 -1.90 1.47
C LEU A 59 -0.91 -2.79 1.83
N GLU A 60 -1.67 -3.22 0.83
CA GLU A 60 -2.79 -4.13 1.01
C GLU A 60 -2.46 -5.48 0.37
N VAL A 61 -2.57 -6.54 1.16
CA VAL A 61 -2.32 -7.93 0.74
C VAL A 61 -3.61 -8.72 0.89
N GLY A 62 -4.08 -9.33 -0.19
CA GLY A 62 -5.33 -10.09 -0.20
C GLY A 62 -5.46 -10.96 -1.45
N GLN A 63 -6.56 -11.69 -1.53
CA GLN A 63 -6.86 -12.58 -2.66
C GLN A 63 -7.93 -11.99 -3.60
N THR A 64 -8.53 -10.87 -3.22
CA THR A 64 -9.53 -10.18 -4.02
C THR A 64 -8.88 -9.29 -5.08
N GLN A 65 -9.68 -8.83 -6.04
CA GLN A 65 -9.20 -7.89 -7.04
C GLN A 65 -8.75 -6.58 -6.39
N PRO A 66 -7.57 -6.04 -6.75
CA PRO A 66 -7.13 -4.74 -6.25
C PRO A 66 -8.17 -3.66 -6.49
N ARG A 67 -8.40 -2.83 -5.48
CA ARG A 67 -9.34 -1.71 -5.55
C ARG A 67 -8.59 -0.37 -5.57
N SER A 68 -9.21 0.61 -6.19
CA SER A 68 -8.70 1.98 -6.14
C SER A 68 -9.31 2.72 -4.95
N LEU A 69 -8.46 3.41 -4.18
CA LEU A 69 -8.90 4.34 -3.14
C LEU A 69 -8.98 5.79 -3.64
N ALA A 70 -8.80 6.02 -4.94
CA ALA A 70 -8.86 7.36 -5.55
C ALA A 70 -10.19 8.07 -5.27
N ASN A 71 -11.28 7.31 -5.12
CA ASN A 71 -12.60 7.88 -4.81
C ASN A 71 -12.68 8.56 -3.44
N ALA A 72 -11.76 8.25 -2.51
CA ALA A 72 -11.66 8.96 -1.24
C ALA A 72 -11.35 10.46 -1.44
N PHE A 73 -10.80 10.84 -2.60
CA PHE A 73 -10.36 12.20 -2.92
C PHE A 73 -11.30 12.93 -3.89
N LEU A 74 -12.50 12.38 -4.19
CA LEU A 74 -13.51 13.08 -5.02
C LEU A 74 -14.00 14.37 -4.34
N ASP A 75 -14.04 14.38 -3.02
CA ASP A 75 -14.23 15.59 -2.23
C ASP A 75 -12.86 16.01 -1.67
N PRO A 76 -12.29 17.11 -2.18
CA PRO A 76 -10.93 17.51 -1.81
C PRO A 76 -10.83 17.95 -0.35
N ALA A 77 -9.63 17.89 0.21
CA ALA A 77 -9.34 18.42 1.54
C ALA A 77 -9.71 19.89 1.64
N ASN A 78 -10.36 20.28 2.72
CA ASN A 78 -10.79 21.65 2.93
C ASN A 78 -9.63 22.50 3.47
N LEU A 79 -8.95 23.22 2.59
CA LEU A 79 -7.81 24.07 2.94
C LEU A 79 -8.18 25.27 3.85
N ASN A 80 -9.48 25.55 4.07
CA ASN A 80 -9.95 26.63 4.92
C ASN A 80 -10.19 26.21 6.38
N LEU A 81 -10.00 24.93 6.72
CA LEU A 81 -10.04 24.49 8.10
C LEU A 81 -8.77 24.95 8.82
N SER A 82 -8.88 26.00 9.61
CA SER A 82 -7.76 26.52 10.39
C SER A 82 -7.30 25.46 11.40
N GLY A 83 -6.04 25.05 11.27
CA GLY A 83 -5.37 24.13 12.20
C GLY A 83 -5.32 22.65 11.79
N VAL A 84 -5.91 22.26 10.67
CA VAL A 84 -5.79 20.90 10.14
C VAL A 84 -4.85 20.89 8.92
N HIS A 85 -3.85 20.00 8.96
CA HIS A 85 -2.94 19.85 7.83
C HIS A 85 -3.67 19.14 6.66
N PRO A 86 -3.58 19.62 5.41
CA PRO A 86 -4.28 19.02 4.26
C PRO A 86 -4.02 17.50 4.09
N MET A 87 -2.81 17.04 4.42
CA MET A 87 -2.47 15.64 4.38
C MET A 87 -3.19 14.82 5.46
N GLU A 88 -3.33 15.36 6.67
CA GLU A 88 -4.09 14.69 7.75
C GLU A 88 -5.56 14.52 7.35
N GLU A 89 -6.17 15.55 6.79
CA GLU A 89 -7.55 15.46 6.28
C GLU A 89 -7.66 14.45 5.14
N SER A 90 -6.71 14.45 4.21
CA SER A 90 -6.70 13.49 3.10
C SER A 90 -6.57 12.05 3.60
N ILE A 91 -5.73 11.80 4.59
CA ILE A 91 -5.55 10.47 5.20
C ILE A 91 -6.82 10.05 5.97
N ALA A 92 -7.47 10.98 6.67
CA ALA A 92 -8.75 10.72 7.33
C ALA A 92 -9.84 10.32 6.33
N LYS A 93 -9.92 10.97 5.16
CA LYS A 93 -10.85 10.60 4.08
C LYS A 93 -10.61 9.19 3.54
N VAL A 94 -9.35 8.77 3.42
CA VAL A 94 -9.02 7.38 3.06
C VAL A 94 -9.53 6.40 4.12
N ALA A 95 -9.35 6.72 5.40
CA ALA A 95 -9.82 5.90 6.52
C ALA A 95 -11.35 5.75 6.53
N GLU A 96 -12.08 6.85 6.33
CA GLU A 96 -13.54 6.86 6.23
C GLU A 96 -14.04 6.06 5.02
N TYR A 97 -13.39 6.22 3.86
CA TYR A 97 -13.74 5.51 2.64
C TYR A 97 -13.52 4.00 2.78
N LEU A 98 -12.41 3.57 3.38
CA LEU A 98 -12.16 2.18 3.71
C LEU A 98 -13.24 1.60 4.62
N THR A 99 -13.64 2.34 5.65
CA THR A 99 -14.72 1.93 6.55
C THR A 99 -16.04 1.78 5.80
N SER A 100 -16.33 2.69 4.87
CA SER A 100 -17.54 2.63 4.04
C SER A 100 -17.54 1.41 3.11
N LEU A 101 -16.38 1.08 2.53
CA LEU A 101 -16.22 -0.12 1.70
C LEU A 101 -16.41 -1.40 2.52
N GLU A 102 -15.83 -1.48 3.72
CA GLU A 102 -16.01 -2.63 4.61
C GLU A 102 -17.46 -2.78 5.09
N ASN A 103 -18.15 -1.68 5.34
CA ASN A 103 -19.59 -1.72 5.68
C ASN A 103 -20.44 -2.22 4.51
N MET A 104 -20.06 -1.89 3.27
CA MET A 104 -20.80 -2.30 2.07
C MET A 104 -20.53 -3.76 1.67
N TYR A 105 -19.27 -4.17 1.67
CA TYR A 105 -18.85 -5.46 1.11
C TYR A 105 -18.53 -6.52 2.18
N GLY A 106 -18.51 -6.12 3.46
CA GLY A 106 -18.06 -6.97 4.55
C GLY A 106 -16.52 -7.02 4.66
N ASP A 107 -16.03 -7.85 5.57
CA ASP A 107 -14.60 -8.13 5.68
C ASP A 107 -14.20 -9.13 4.60
N THR A 108 -13.37 -8.68 3.68
CA THR A 108 -12.89 -9.47 2.55
C THR A 108 -11.51 -10.07 2.81
N GLY A 109 -11.01 -9.95 4.04
CA GLY A 109 -9.79 -10.63 4.52
C GLY A 109 -8.47 -10.01 4.06
N GLU A 110 -8.51 -8.78 3.51
CA GLU A 110 -7.26 -8.08 3.18
C GLU A 110 -6.53 -7.65 4.46
N LYS A 111 -5.22 -7.89 4.47
CA LYS A 111 -4.31 -7.39 5.49
C LYS A 111 -3.68 -6.08 5.01
N ARG A 112 -3.63 -5.07 5.89
CA ARG A 112 -3.07 -3.76 5.59
C ARG A 112 -1.87 -3.49 6.49
N PHE A 113 -0.82 -2.98 5.87
CA PHE A 113 0.43 -2.63 6.53
C PHE A 113 0.74 -1.17 6.19
N MET A 114 1.02 -0.37 7.21
CA MET A 114 0.99 1.07 7.06
C MET A 114 2.22 1.74 7.66
N SER A 115 2.68 2.77 6.96
CA SER A 115 3.66 3.72 7.47
C SER A 115 3.20 5.14 7.16
N SER A 116 3.27 6.04 8.14
CA SER A 116 2.81 7.41 7.97
C SER A 116 3.55 8.34 8.91
N VAL A 117 3.81 9.58 8.46
CA VAL A 117 4.25 10.68 9.31
C VAL A 117 3.08 11.41 9.97
N TYR A 118 1.85 11.09 9.55
CA TYR A 118 0.60 11.66 10.07
C TYR A 118 -0.19 10.61 10.85
N SER A 119 -1.13 11.07 11.66
CA SER A 119 -1.99 10.21 12.46
C SER A 119 -2.94 9.39 11.58
N TRP A 120 -3.11 8.13 11.93
CA TRP A 120 -4.12 7.24 11.36
C TRP A 120 -5.30 7.11 12.33
N THR A 121 -6.52 7.20 11.82
CA THR A 121 -7.73 7.34 12.65
C THR A 121 -8.48 6.03 12.88
N ARG A 122 -8.07 4.93 12.25
CA ARG A 122 -8.70 3.62 12.44
C ARG A 122 -7.84 2.77 13.38
N ASP A 123 -8.51 2.04 14.27
CA ASP A 123 -7.85 1.18 15.27
C ASP A 123 -7.47 -0.21 14.71
N LYS A 124 -7.95 -0.56 13.51
CA LYS A 124 -7.72 -1.88 12.92
C LYS A 124 -6.29 -2.07 12.40
N GLU A 125 -5.66 -0.99 11.96
CA GLU A 125 -4.33 -1.03 11.37
C GLU A 125 -3.33 -0.27 12.26
N GLN A 126 -2.14 -0.82 12.42
CA GLN A 126 -1.06 -0.18 13.16
C GLN A 126 -0.10 0.53 12.21
N VAL A 127 0.26 1.77 12.55
CA VAL A 127 1.33 2.51 11.85
C VAL A 127 2.67 2.11 12.44
N VAL A 128 3.56 1.64 11.57
CA VAL A 128 4.91 1.18 11.93
C VAL A 128 5.94 1.82 10.98
N PRO A 129 7.25 1.74 11.27
CA PRO A 129 8.28 2.16 10.33
C PRO A 129 8.11 1.50 8.96
N LEU A 130 8.42 2.23 7.88
CA LEU A 130 8.20 1.75 6.51
C LEU A 130 8.84 0.38 6.26
N LYS A 131 10.05 0.17 6.77
CA LYS A 131 10.75 -1.12 6.64
C LYS A 131 9.93 -2.26 7.23
N ASP A 132 9.39 -2.07 8.43
CA ASP A 132 8.62 -3.09 9.14
C ASP A 132 7.27 -3.36 8.47
N ALA A 133 6.64 -2.31 7.92
CA ALA A 133 5.42 -2.44 7.13
C ALA A 133 5.65 -3.25 5.85
N VAL A 134 6.76 -2.99 5.15
CA VAL A 134 7.13 -3.72 3.92
C VAL A 134 7.46 -5.17 4.23
N GLU A 135 8.28 -5.44 5.24
CA GLU A 135 8.64 -6.79 5.66
C GLU A 135 7.39 -7.60 6.03
N SER A 136 6.51 -7.04 6.87
CA SER A 136 5.26 -7.69 7.26
C SER A 136 4.31 -7.95 6.08
N ALA A 137 4.27 -7.03 5.11
CA ALA A 137 3.47 -7.22 3.90
C ALA A 137 4.02 -8.34 3.03
N LEU A 138 5.34 -8.43 2.87
CA LEU A 138 5.99 -9.50 2.11
C LEU A 138 5.84 -10.85 2.81
N ASP A 139 5.94 -10.91 4.14
CA ASP A 139 5.66 -12.11 4.92
C ASP A 139 4.21 -12.57 4.72
N ALA A 140 3.26 -11.65 4.85
CA ALA A 140 1.85 -11.98 4.62
C ALA A 140 1.57 -12.48 3.20
N LEU A 141 2.35 -12.02 2.22
CA LEU A 141 2.20 -12.38 0.81
C LEU A 141 2.78 -13.76 0.50
N PHE A 142 3.98 -14.05 0.99
CA PHE A 142 4.74 -15.25 0.62
C PHE A 142 4.65 -16.38 1.64
N ASP A 143 4.50 -16.06 2.94
CA ASP A 143 4.47 -17.04 4.02
C ASP A 143 3.05 -17.50 4.37
N ALA A 144 2.03 -16.88 3.80
CA ALA A 144 0.66 -17.36 3.94
C ALA A 144 0.56 -18.77 3.32
N LYS A 145 0.73 -19.78 4.16
CA LYS A 145 0.40 -21.18 3.81
C LYS A 145 -1.08 -21.15 3.44
N GLY A 146 -1.36 -21.56 2.19
CA GLY A 146 -2.72 -21.57 1.69
C GLY A 146 -3.64 -22.35 2.63
N GLU A 147 -4.63 -21.65 3.21
CA GLU A 147 -5.85 -22.28 3.69
C GLU A 147 -6.72 -22.67 2.52
#